data_58395775bdceea5786161c69448e58c1
#
_entry.id   58395775bdceea5786161c69448e58c1
#
_cell.length_a   1.000
_cell.length_b   1.000
_cell.length_c   1.000
_cell.angle_alpha   90.00
_cell.angle_beta   90.00
_cell.angle_gamma   90.00
#
_symmetry.space_group_name_H-M   'P 1'
#
loop_
_entity.id
_entity.type
_entity.pdbx_description
1 polymer ?
#
loop_
_entity_poly.entity_id
_entity_poly.type
_entity_poly.pdbx_seq_one_letter_code
_entity_poly.pdbx_strand_id
1 'polypeptide(L)'
;PQYAPKTVNNFVFLANEGFYDGVTFHRVIKDFMIQGGDPTGTGRGGPGYKFEDEFLNNPLKHDTGVISMANAGPGTNGSQFFITHLPQPHLNGKHTVFGNVTSGQDVVYKIQQGDKMLKVVVTEI
;
A
#
# COMPACT_ATOMS: atom_id res chain seq x y z
N PRO A 1 -3.87 -9.31 -8.90
CA PRO A 1 -3.25 -8.86 -10.17
C PRO A 1 -4.26 -8.61 -11.28
N GLN A 2 -5.40 -9.26 -11.20
CA GLN A 2 -6.43 -9.21 -12.25
C GLN A 2 -6.88 -7.77 -12.57
N TYR A 3 -7.04 -6.93 -11.55
CA TYR A 3 -7.60 -5.58 -11.70
C TYR A 3 -6.55 -4.48 -11.63
N ALA A 4 -5.34 -4.79 -11.16
CA ALA A 4 -4.25 -3.85 -11.02
C ALA A 4 -2.90 -4.53 -11.30
N PRO A 5 -2.70 -5.01 -12.52
CA PRO A 5 -1.53 -5.84 -12.82
C PRO A 5 -0.20 -5.12 -12.67
N LYS A 6 -0.11 -3.86 -13.06
CA LYS A 6 1.13 -3.08 -12.92
C LYS A 6 1.43 -2.78 -11.47
N THR A 7 0.42 -2.45 -10.69
CA THR A 7 0.55 -2.15 -9.26
C THR A 7 1.01 -3.40 -8.50
N VAL A 8 0.38 -4.53 -8.75
CA VAL A 8 0.78 -5.81 -8.13
C VAL A 8 2.19 -6.19 -8.53
N ASN A 9 2.51 -6.11 -9.83
CA ASN A 9 3.85 -6.42 -10.32
C ASN A 9 4.92 -5.54 -9.67
N ASN A 10 4.65 -4.25 -9.52
CA ASN A 10 5.55 -3.33 -8.85
C ASN A 10 5.78 -3.71 -7.38
N PHE A 11 4.71 -4.01 -6.66
CA PHE A 11 4.81 -4.42 -5.25
C PHE A 11 5.61 -5.71 -5.11
N VAL A 12 5.32 -6.71 -5.94
CA VAL A 12 6.03 -8.00 -5.93
C VAL A 12 7.52 -7.79 -6.24
N PHE A 13 7.82 -7.00 -7.25
CA PHE A 13 9.21 -6.70 -7.63
C PHE A 13 9.96 -6.05 -6.45
N LEU A 14 9.40 -5.02 -5.87
CA LEU A 14 10.03 -4.32 -4.76
C LEU A 14 10.20 -5.22 -3.53
N ALA A 15 9.19 -6.01 -3.21
CA ALA A 15 9.26 -6.95 -2.10
C ALA A 15 10.38 -7.98 -2.31
N ASN A 16 10.48 -8.54 -3.52
CA ASN A 16 11.50 -9.53 -3.86
C ASN A 16 12.91 -8.96 -3.85
N GLU A 17 13.06 -7.66 -4.13
CA GLU A 17 14.34 -6.96 -4.04
C GLU A 17 14.72 -6.56 -2.61
N GLY A 18 13.89 -6.85 -1.62
CA GLY A 18 14.13 -6.44 -0.25
C GLY A 18 13.90 -4.96 0.00
N PHE A 19 13.24 -4.26 -0.92
CA PHE A 19 13.03 -2.81 -0.83
C PHE A 19 12.30 -2.39 0.45
N TYR A 20 11.32 -3.19 0.88
CA TYR A 20 10.51 -2.88 2.05
C TYR A 20 11.11 -3.33 3.38
N ASP A 21 12.19 -4.11 3.36
CA ASP A 21 12.78 -4.64 4.59
C ASP A 21 13.34 -3.49 5.44
N GLY A 22 12.88 -3.42 6.69
CA GLY A 22 13.28 -2.35 7.61
C GLY A 22 12.61 -1.00 7.41
N VAL A 23 11.70 -0.89 6.44
CA VAL A 23 10.97 0.35 6.15
C VAL A 23 9.82 0.53 7.14
N THR A 24 9.59 1.76 7.57
CA THR A 24 8.61 2.06 8.63
C THR A 24 7.21 2.32 8.08
N PHE A 25 6.22 2.15 8.96
CA PHE A 25 4.90 2.75 8.78
C PHE A 25 5.00 4.19 9.32
N HIS A 26 5.31 5.13 8.44
CA HIS A 26 5.62 6.51 8.82
C HIS A 26 4.37 7.36 9.11
N ARG A 27 3.20 6.87 8.78
CA ARG A 27 1.93 7.57 9.01
C ARG A 27 0.85 6.57 9.42
N VAL A 28 0.39 6.69 10.65
CA VAL A 28 -0.66 5.82 11.20
C VAL A 28 -1.75 6.70 11.79
N ILE A 29 -2.97 6.55 11.29
CA ILE A 29 -4.13 7.30 11.75
C ILE A 29 -5.22 6.30 12.12
N LYS A 30 -5.59 6.28 13.40
CA LYS A 30 -6.62 5.39 13.93
C LYS A 30 -7.92 5.55 13.14
N ASP A 31 -8.59 4.43 12.89
CA ASP A 31 -9.85 4.36 12.14
C ASP A 31 -9.75 4.80 10.68
N PHE A 32 -8.55 5.10 10.21
CA PHE A 32 -8.28 5.44 8.82
C PHE A 32 -7.38 4.38 8.16
N MET A 33 -6.08 4.45 8.42
CA MET A 33 -5.14 3.55 7.71
C MET A 33 -3.77 3.55 8.39
N ILE A 34 -2.95 2.57 7.99
CA ILE A 34 -1.51 2.57 8.22
C ILE A 34 -0.81 2.73 6.87
N GLN A 35 0.13 3.64 6.77
CA GLN A 35 0.84 3.95 5.53
C GLN A 35 2.34 3.74 5.71
N GLY A 36 2.95 3.05 4.76
CA GLY A 36 4.37 2.79 4.75
C GLY A 36 4.91 2.66 3.33
N GLY A 37 6.14 2.14 3.21
CA GLY A 37 6.75 1.88 1.92
C GLY A 37 7.65 2.98 1.40
N ASP A 38 7.85 4.06 2.15
CA ASP A 38 8.84 5.09 1.84
C ASP A 38 10.16 4.78 2.56
N PRO A 39 11.23 4.46 1.84
CA PRO A 39 12.50 4.12 2.48
C PRO A 39 13.10 5.25 3.30
N THR A 40 12.71 6.51 3.03
CA THR A 40 13.18 7.67 3.80
C THR A 40 12.33 7.93 5.04
N GLY A 41 11.12 7.37 5.13
CA GLY A 41 10.21 7.57 6.25
C GLY A 41 9.60 8.96 6.33
N THR A 42 9.71 9.78 5.29
CA THR A 42 9.25 11.18 5.29
C THR A 42 7.91 11.38 4.59
N GLY A 43 7.45 10.39 3.83
CA GLY A 43 6.28 10.50 2.96
C GLY A 43 6.62 11.03 1.56
N ARG A 44 7.87 11.38 1.32
CA ARG A 44 8.32 11.97 0.05
C ARG A 44 9.22 11.07 -0.77
N GLY A 45 9.72 9.98 -0.20
CA GLY A 45 10.60 9.04 -0.86
C GLY A 45 9.82 8.00 -1.66
N GLY A 46 10.57 7.25 -2.47
CA GLY A 46 10.02 6.20 -3.31
C GLY A 46 11.12 5.44 -4.02
N PRO A 47 10.75 4.64 -5.03
CA PRO A 47 11.69 3.75 -5.71
C PRO A 47 12.49 4.43 -6.83
N GLY A 48 12.30 5.73 -7.05
CA GLY A 48 12.98 6.47 -8.12
C GLY A 48 12.20 6.55 -9.43
N TYR A 49 10.96 6.09 -9.45
CA TYR A 49 10.08 6.16 -10.60
C TYR A 49 8.64 6.35 -10.16
N LYS A 50 7.75 6.67 -11.10
CA LYS A 50 6.31 6.80 -10.89
C LYS A 50 5.58 6.06 -11.99
N PHE A 51 4.35 5.60 -11.69
CA PHE A 51 3.52 4.94 -12.69
C PHE A 51 2.05 5.30 -12.52
N GLU A 52 1.28 5.01 -13.56
CA GLU A 52 -0.12 5.40 -13.66
C GLU A 52 -1.03 4.63 -12.69
N ASP A 53 -2.18 5.22 -12.41
CA ASP A 53 -3.24 4.59 -11.62
C ASP A 53 -3.93 3.49 -12.44
N GLU A 54 -4.52 2.53 -11.73
CA GLU A 54 -5.27 1.43 -12.34
C GLU A 54 -6.70 1.39 -11.77
N PHE A 55 -7.48 2.43 -12.07
CA PHE A 55 -8.90 2.52 -11.69
C PHE A 55 -9.82 1.93 -12.73
N LEU A 56 -9.47 2.07 -14.00
CA LEU A 56 -10.29 1.63 -15.11
C LEU A 56 -10.42 0.12 -15.08
N ASN A 57 -11.64 -0.37 -15.11
CA ASN A 57 -11.93 -1.80 -14.98
C ASN A 57 -11.51 -2.42 -13.64
N ASN A 58 -11.30 -1.60 -12.62
CA ASN A 58 -10.99 -2.04 -11.27
C ASN A 58 -12.22 -1.81 -10.37
N PRO A 59 -12.99 -2.87 -10.05
CA PRO A 59 -14.18 -2.73 -9.23
C PRO A 59 -13.91 -2.68 -7.72
N LEU A 60 -12.65 -2.82 -7.32
CA LEU A 60 -12.30 -2.91 -5.90
C LEU A 60 -12.52 -1.56 -5.21
N LYS A 61 -13.06 -1.61 -4.01
CA LYS A 61 -13.38 -0.45 -3.20
C LYS A 61 -12.51 -0.40 -1.96
N HIS A 62 -12.40 0.78 -1.35
CA HIS A 62 -11.67 0.96 -0.10
C HIS A 62 -12.54 0.50 1.08
N ASP A 63 -12.71 -0.82 1.20
CA ASP A 63 -13.33 -1.46 2.35
C ASP A 63 -12.31 -1.60 3.49
N THR A 64 -12.71 -2.19 4.61
CA THR A 64 -11.79 -2.51 5.70
C THR A 64 -10.74 -3.52 5.23
N GLY A 65 -9.46 -3.28 5.57
CA GLY A 65 -8.40 -4.24 5.31
C GLY A 65 -8.00 -4.38 3.86
N VAL A 66 -8.17 -3.34 3.06
CA VAL A 66 -7.61 -3.33 1.69
C VAL A 66 -6.24 -2.71 1.69
N ILE A 67 -5.39 -3.18 0.77
CA ILE A 67 -4.11 -2.54 0.47
C ILE A 67 -4.26 -1.72 -0.81
N SER A 68 -3.84 -0.46 -0.74
CA SER A 68 -4.00 0.51 -1.81
C SER A 68 -2.75 1.38 -1.92
N MET A 69 -2.53 1.99 -3.08
CA MET A 69 -1.36 2.82 -3.31
C MET A 69 -1.56 4.25 -2.80
N ALA A 70 -0.63 4.72 -2.00
CA ALA A 70 -0.52 6.14 -1.70
C ALA A 70 0.02 6.88 -2.93
N ASN A 71 -0.41 8.12 -3.12
CA ASN A 71 0.07 8.94 -4.22
C ASN A 71 -0.01 10.43 -3.87
N ALA A 72 0.61 11.26 -4.70
CA ALA A 72 0.59 12.72 -4.59
C ALA A 72 -0.23 13.35 -5.72
N GLY A 73 -1.23 12.65 -6.22
CA GLY A 73 -2.08 13.03 -7.32
C GLY A 73 -2.07 11.99 -8.44
N PRO A 74 -2.77 12.23 -9.54
CA PRO A 74 -2.84 11.26 -10.65
C PRO A 74 -1.46 10.86 -11.19
N GLY A 75 -1.27 9.55 -11.39
CA GLY A 75 -0.07 9.02 -12.05
C GLY A 75 1.21 9.13 -11.22
N THR A 76 1.11 9.21 -9.89
CA THR A 76 2.28 9.37 -9.03
C THR A 76 2.53 8.18 -8.10
N ASN A 77 2.08 7.00 -8.49
CA ASN A 77 2.34 5.78 -7.72
C ASN A 77 3.83 5.42 -7.74
N GLY A 78 4.33 4.96 -6.62
CA GLY A 78 5.72 4.51 -6.50
C GLY A 78 5.81 3.29 -5.59
N SER A 79 6.31 3.47 -4.36
CA SER A 79 6.44 2.36 -3.41
C SER A 79 5.52 2.49 -2.20
N GLN A 80 4.99 3.67 -1.91
CA GLN A 80 4.17 3.86 -0.72
C GLN A 80 2.79 3.24 -0.89
N PHE A 81 2.34 2.57 0.16
CA PHE A 81 1.02 1.95 0.19
C PHE A 81 0.39 2.19 1.56
N PHE A 82 -0.90 1.91 1.66
CA PHE A 82 -1.60 1.94 2.94
C PHE A 82 -2.56 0.76 3.05
N ILE A 83 -2.85 0.39 4.30
CA ILE A 83 -3.84 -0.65 4.62
C ILE A 83 -4.92 0.02 5.48
N THR A 84 -6.17 -0.12 5.10
CA THR A 84 -7.27 0.57 5.76
C THR A 84 -7.66 -0.09 7.08
N HIS A 85 -8.02 0.74 8.07
CA HIS A 85 -8.65 0.30 9.32
C HIS A 85 -10.17 0.09 9.13
N LEU A 86 -10.82 1.07 8.52
CA LEU A 86 -12.26 1.10 8.26
C LEU A 86 -12.50 1.49 6.80
N PRO A 87 -13.72 1.31 6.28
CA PRO A 87 -14.01 1.73 4.91
C PRO A 87 -13.73 3.20 4.67
N GLN A 88 -13.13 3.50 3.51
CA GLN A 88 -12.75 4.85 3.11
C GLN A 88 -13.27 5.12 1.69
N PRO A 89 -14.59 5.28 1.52
CA PRO A 89 -15.17 5.40 0.18
C PRO A 89 -14.73 6.68 -0.57
N HIS A 90 -14.31 7.70 0.14
CA HIS A 90 -13.81 8.94 -0.47
C HIS A 90 -12.51 8.75 -1.26
N LEU A 91 -11.82 7.63 -1.06
CA LEU A 91 -10.58 7.30 -1.77
C LEU A 91 -10.82 6.52 -3.07
N ASN A 92 -12.04 6.04 -3.29
CA ASN A 92 -12.39 5.29 -4.50
C ASN A 92 -12.19 6.17 -5.73
N GLY A 93 -11.52 5.62 -6.76
CA GLY A 93 -11.21 6.36 -7.98
C GLY A 93 -10.07 7.37 -7.85
N LYS A 94 -9.37 7.41 -6.71
CA LYS A 94 -8.22 8.28 -6.47
C LYS A 94 -6.96 7.51 -6.11
N HIS A 95 -7.12 6.32 -5.56
CA HIS A 95 -6.03 5.42 -5.18
C HIS A 95 -6.33 4.03 -5.71
N THR A 96 -5.28 3.33 -6.14
CA THR A 96 -5.41 2.00 -6.73
C THR A 96 -5.44 0.93 -5.66
N VAL A 97 -6.59 0.29 -5.44
CA VAL A 97 -6.72 -0.90 -4.60
C VAL A 97 -6.17 -2.09 -5.36
N PHE A 98 -5.26 -2.85 -4.75
CA PHE A 98 -4.63 -4.00 -5.43
C PHE A 98 -4.60 -5.28 -4.61
N GLY A 99 -5.15 -5.27 -3.41
CA GLY A 99 -5.22 -6.46 -2.58
C GLY A 99 -6.03 -6.24 -1.32
N ASN A 100 -6.09 -7.27 -0.49
CA ASN A 100 -6.79 -7.19 0.79
C ASN A 100 -6.11 -8.09 1.82
N VAL A 101 -6.31 -7.76 3.09
CA VAL A 101 -5.82 -8.55 4.21
C VAL A 101 -6.72 -9.77 4.37
N THR A 102 -6.13 -10.97 4.32
CA THR A 102 -6.85 -12.23 4.53
C THR A 102 -6.66 -12.78 5.95
N SER A 103 -5.61 -12.30 6.64
CA SER A 103 -5.31 -12.69 8.03
C SER A 103 -4.46 -11.60 8.64
N GLY A 104 -4.65 -11.29 9.93
CA GLY A 104 -3.81 -10.32 10.63
C GLY A 104 -4.38 -8.92 10.70
N GLN A 105 -5.67 -8.70 10.43
CA GLN A 105 -6.28 -7.37 10.56
C GLN A 105 -6.15 -6.83 12.00
N ASP A 106 -6.18 -7.71 12.99
CA ASP A 106 -5.93 -7.34 14.39
C ASP A 106 -4.52 -6.77 14.60
N VAL A 107 -3.54 -7.25 13.85
CA VAL A 107 -2.17 -6.70 13.86
C VAL A 107 -2.14 -5.32 13.22
N VAL A 108 -2.87 -5.14 12.12
CA VAL A 108 -2.99 -3.83 11.46
C VAL A 108 -3.46 -2.77 12.44
N TYR A 109 -4.44 -3.10 13.27
CA TYR A 109 -4.95 -2.17 14.30
C TYR A 109 -3.94 -1.87 15.41
N LYS A 110 -2.96 -2.73 15.62
CA LYS A 110 -1.95 -2.57 16.69
C LYS A 110 -0.70 -1.85 16.21
N ILE A 111 -0.48 -1.71 14.92
CA ILE A 111 0.69 -1.03 14.38
C ILE A 111 0.65 0.44 14.76
N GLN A 112 1.79 0.94 15.23
CA GLN A 112 1.99 2.33 15.63
C GLN A 112 2.97 3.01 14.69
N GLN A 113 2.86 4.33 14.62
CA GLN A 113 3.75 5.13 13.79
C GLN A 113 5.21 4.90 14.18
N GLY A 114 6.03 4.58 13.19
CA GLY A 114 7.44 4.24 13.38
C GLY A 114 7.73 2.75 13.47
N ASP A 115 6.71 1.91 13.57
CA ASP A 115 6.91 0.45 13.54
C ASP A 115 7.49 0.04 12.19
N LYS A 116 8.37 -0.96 12.22
CA LYS A 116 9.11 -1.40 11.02
C LYS A 116 8.53 -2.67 10.42
N MET A 117 8.54 -2.73 9.10
CA MET A 117 8.38 -3.98 8.36
C MET A 117 9.72 -4.71 8.39
N LEU A 118 9.82 -5.80 9.15
CA LEU A 118 11.07 -6.55 9.26
C LEU A 118 11.41 -7.23 7.94
N LYS A 119 10.42 -7.82 7.31
CA LYS A 119 10.56 -8.50 6.02
C LYS A 119 9.21 -8.60 5.33
N VAL A 120 9.21 -8.39 4.03
CA VAL A 120 8.03 -8.58 3.19
C VAL A 120 8.32 -9.72 2.22
N VAL A 121 7.52 -10.78 2.31
CA VAL A 121 7.68 -11.98 1.49
C VAL A 121 6.45 -12.14 0.62
N VAL A 122 6.66 -12.35 -0.67
CA VAL A 122 5.59 -12.61 -1.63
C VAL A 122 5.70 -14.05 -2.09
N THR A 123 4.58 -14.77 -2.01
CA THR A 123 4.45 -16.13 -2.52
C THR A 123 3.46 -16.12 -3.66
N GLU A 124 3.89 -16.62 -4.81
CA GLU A 124 3.02 -16.77 -5.97
C GLU A 124 2.44 -18.18 -6.00
N ILE A 125 1.16 -18.27 -6.37
CA ILE A 125 0.44 -19.53 -6.42
C ILE A 125 0.24 -19.96 -7.87
#